data_7b7f4314a22183c60dfb088e586dcf83
#
_entry.id   7b7f4314a22183c60dfb088e586dcf83
#
_cell.length_a   1.000
_cell.length_b   1.000
_cell.length_c   1.000
_cell.angle_alpha   90.00
_cell.angle_beta   90.00
_cell.angle_gamma   90.00
#
_symmetry.space_group_name_H-M   'P 1'
#
loop_
_entity.id
_entity.type
_entity.pdbx_description
1 polymer ?
#
loop_
_entity_poly.entity_id
_entity_poly.type
_entity_poly.pdbx_seq_one_letter_code
_entity_poly.pdbx_strand_id
1 'polypeptide(L)'
;MENKNQIIEYKKEIANLVSNQQVFTNLLQITFNGLSKENALQAMLEGRMTGFSLQNFLQKDVYAIPFKAGYSLVTSIDYARKIGQKEGVVGVSAPKYVEKDEKIVSCEITVKKLVQGVIGEFSALVYFDEYYKSNKYGNSLWDTKPRTMIAKVAEMHALRKACPEELQKAYIEEEYVRERQVVEEEKEEKEEIKEGWKEKMTKCKTIEELGKVWSDMPGSMKNEKVVQEYKEELKTKLAPKTEEVIEAEIE
;
A
#
# COMPACT_ATOMS: atom_id res chain seq x y z
N MET A 1 -20.83 23.34 -14.96
CA MET A 1 -22.00 22.43 -14.87
C MET A 1 -21.71 21.02 -15.37
N GLU A 2 -20.86 20.85 -16.36
CA GLU A 2 -20.42 19.51 -16.88
C GLU A 2 -19.87 18.57 -15.82
N ASN A 3 -19.03 19.06 -14.93
CA ASN A 3 -18.35 18.23 -13.93
C ASN A 3 -19.32 17.58 -12.91
N LYS A 4 -20.42 18.23 -12.54
CA LYS A 4 -21.44 17.65 -11.63
C LYS A 4 -22.21 16.50 -12.27
N ASN A 5 -22.57 16.63 -13.52
CA ASN A 5 -23.32 15.59 -14.24
C ASN A 5 -22.47 14.35 -14.46
N GLN A 6 -21.19 14.52 -14.79
CA GLN A 6 -20.24 13.41 -14.92
C GLN A 6 -20.06 12.64 -13.60
N ILE A 7 -19.92 13.34 -12.48
CA ILE A 7 -19.79 12.69 -11.15
C ILE A 7 -21.07 11.89 -10.81
N ILE A 8 -22.25 12.41 -11.14
CA ILE A 8 -23.51 11.70 -10.91
C ILE A 8 -23.58 10.43 -11.77
N GLU A 9 -23.13 10.50 -13.02
CA GLU A 9 -23.08 9.36 -13.94
C GLU A 9 -22.12 8.29 -13.42
N TYR A 10 -20.91 8.68 -13.02
CA TYR A 10 -19.92 7.76 -12.44
C TYR A 10 -20.43 7.09 -11.15
N LYS A 11 -21.10 7.83 -10.28
CA LYS A 11 -21.73 7.26 -9.08
C LYS A 11 -22.82 6.23 -9.43
N LYS A 12 -23.62 6.48 -10.46
CA LYS A 12 -24.63 5.52 -10.94
C LYS A 12 -23.97 4.26 -11.52
N GLU A 13 -22.92 4.41 -12.30
CA GLU A 13 -22.15 3.30 -12.87
C GLU A 13 -21.57 2.40 -11.75
N ILE A 14 -20.94 3.01 -10.75
CA ILE A 14 -20.39 2.30 -9.59
C ILE A 14 -21.52 1.65 -8.76
N ALA A 15 -22.64 2.34 -8.54
CA ALA A 15 -23.77 1.80 -7.81
C ALA A 15 -24.36 0.56 -8.51
N ASN A 16 -24.48 0.57 -9.84
CA ASN A 16 -24.91 -0.57 -10.63
C ASN A 16 -23.94 -1.75 -10.51
N LEU A 17 -22.62 -1.49 -10.48
CA LEU A 17 -21.60 -2.52 -10.27
C LEU A 17 -21.73 -3.15 -8.87
N VAL A 18 -21.92 -2.31 -7.85
CA VAL A 18 -22.07 -2.75 -6.44
C VAL A 18 -23.35 -3.56 -6.23
N SER A 19 -24.43 -3.27 -6.97
CA SER A 19 -25.69 -4.02 -6.90
C SER A 19 -25.54 -5.49 -7.35
N ASN A 20 -24.57 -5.77 -8.22
CA ASN A 20 -24.16 -7.13 -8.55
C ASN A 20 -23.08 -7.63 -7.58
N GLN A 21 -23.52 -8.16 -6.45
CA GLN A 21 -22.66 -8.54 -5.33
C GLN A 21 -21.52 -9.50 -5.72
N GLN A 22 -21.79 -10.45 -6.62
CA GLN A 22 -20.78 -11.42 -7.08
C GLN A 22 -19.66 -10.72 -7.88
N VAL A 23 -20.04 -9.87 -8.84
CA VAL A 23 -19.09 -9.13 -9.68
C VAL A 23 -18.27 -8.18 -8.82
N PHE A 24 -18.91 -7.47 -7.89
CA PHE A 24 -18.22 -6.55 -7.00
C PHE A 24 -17.27 -7.26 -6.04
N THR A 25 -17.65 -8.40 -5.47
CA THR A 25 -16.78 -9.20 -4.62
C THR A 25 -15.54 -9.69 -5.39
N ASN A 26 -15.73 -10.19 -6.61
CA ASN A 26 -14.61 -10.60 -7.47
C ASN A 26 -13.68 -9.43 -7.80
N LEU A 27 -14.24 -8.26 -8.09
CA LEU A 27 -13.46 -7.06 -8.36
C LEU A 27 -12.63 -6.63 -7.15
N LEU A 28 -13.21 -6.67 -5.95
CA LEU A 28 -12.50 -6.39 -4.70
C LEU A 28 -11.32 -7.34 -4.49
N GLN A 29 -11.53 -8.63 -4.71
CA GLN A 29 -10.49 -9.64 -4.51
C GLN A 29 -9.34 -9.54 -5.53
N ILE A 30 -9.66 -9.23 -6.78
CA ILE A 30 -8.69 -9.27 -7.89
C ILE A 30 -7.96 -7.93 -8.05
N THR A 31 -8.70 -6.82 -7.96
CA THR A 31 -8.19 -5.48 -8.32
C THR A 31 -7.87 -4.63 -7.11
N PHE A 32 -8.63 -4.79 -6.01
CA PHE A 32 -8.52 -3.99 -4.80
C PHE A 32 -8.15 -4.83 -3.57
N ASN A 33 -7.33 -5.85 -3.78
CA ASN A 33 -6.89 -6.74 -2.71
C ASN A 33 -6.25 -5.96 -1.56
N GLY A 34 -6.70 -6.23 -0.34
CA GLY A 34 -6.21 -5.57 0.87
C GLY A 34 -6.84 -4.21 1.17
N LEU A 35 -7.80 -3.73 0.34
CA LEU A 35 -8.57 -2.51 0.61
C LEU A 35 -9.92 -2.80 1.25
N SER A 36 -10.38 -1.86 2.08
CA SER A 36 -11.78 -1.87 2.52
C SER A 36 -12.71 -1.57 1.34
N LYS A 37 -13.99 -1.96 1.49
CA LYS A 37 -15.01 -1.66 0.48
C LYS A 37 -15.13 -0.16 0.20
N GLU A 38 -15.06 0.65 1.24
CA GLU A 38 -15.13 2.11 1.17
C GLU A 38 -13.97 2.68 0.37
N ASN A 39 -12.74 2.26 0.67
CA ASN A 39 -11.54 2.69 -0.04
C ASN A 39 -11.56 2.23 -1.52
N ALA A 40 -12.05 1.04 -1.81
CA ALA A 40 -12.18 0.55 -3.17
C ALA A 40 -13.20 1.37 -3.99
N LEU A 41 -14.35 1.73 -3.40
CA LEU A 41 -15.35 2.60 -4.03
C LEU A 41 -14.80 4.00 -4.28
N GLN A 42 -14.07 4.55 -3.33
CA GLN A 42 -13.43 5.84 -3.46
C GLN A 42 -12.34 5.82 -4.55
N ALA A 43 -11.51 4.78 -4.60
CA ALA A 43 -10.49 4.61 -5.63
C ALA A 43 -11.11 4.49 -7.04
N MET A 44 -12.22 3.76 -7.19
CA MET A 44 -12.94 3.71 -8.47
C MET A 44 -13.48 5.08 -8.87
N LEU A 45 -14.08 5.82 -7.94
CA LEU A 45 -14.60 7.17 -8.24
C LEU A 45 -13.47 8.13 -8.62
N GLU A 46 -12.37 8.12 -7.87
CA GLU A 46 -11.19 8.92 -8.15
C GLU A 46 -10.60 8.59 -9.53
N GLY A 47 -10.44 7.31 -9.83
CA GLY A 47 -9.98 6.88 -11.15
C GLY A 47 -10.90 7.32 -12.28
N ARG A 48 -12.24 7.24 -12.09
CA ARG A 48 -13.20 7.77 -13.08
C ARG A 48 -13.05 9.28 -13.28
N MET A 49 -12.82 10.03 -12.20
CA MET A 49 -12.60 11.49 -12.26
C MET A 49 -11.28 11.86 -12.95
N THR A 50 -10.29 10.97 -12.89
CA THR A 50 -8.98 11.16 -13.55
C THR A 50 -8.92 10.56 -14.97
N GLY A 51 -10.05 10.05 -15.49
CA GLY A 51 -10.18 9.61 -16.87
C GLY A 51 -10.10 8.09 -17.09
N PHE A 52 -9.90 7.29 -16.04
CA PHE A 52 -9.93 5.84 -16.17
C PHE A 52 -11.36 5.31 -16.23
N SER A 53 -11.61 4.34 -17.09
CA SER A 53 -12.86 3.58 -17.14
C SER A 53 -12.82 2.41 -16.14
N LEU A 54 -13.97 1.80 -15.83
CA LEU A 54 -14.00 0.55 -15.08
C LEU A 54 -13.22 -0.56 -15.79
N GLN A 55 -13.18 -0.54 -17.11
CA GLN A 55 -12.39 -1.49 -17.90
C GLN A 55 -10.90 -1.39 -17.61
N ASN A 56 -10.35 -0.19 -17.36
CA ASN A 56 -8.96 -0.03 -16.99
C ASN A 56 -8.64 -0.71 -15.64
N PHE A 57 -9.56 -0.67 -14.68
CA PHE A 57 -9.41 -1.41 -13.42
C PHE A 57 -9.44 -2.93 -13.64
N LEU A 58 -10.39 -3.43 -14.45
CA LEU A 58 -10.49 -4.84 -14.78
C LEU A 58 -9.27 -5.37 -15.52
N GLN A 59 -8.68 -4.58 -16.39
CA GLN A 59 -7.45 -4.91 -17.14
C GLN A 59 -6.18 -4.71 -16.32
N LYS A 60 -6.29 -4.19 -15.09
CA LYS A 60 -5.15 -3.78 -14.24
C LYS A 60 -4.26 -2.72 -14.91
N ASP A 61 -4.83 -1.88 -15.76
CA ASP A 61 -4.15 -0.69 -16.27
C ASP A 61 -3.93 0.33 -15.15
N VAL A 62 -4.94 0.43 -14.27
CA VAL A 62 -4.89 1.20 -13.01
C VAL A 62 -5.40 0.30 -11.88
N TYR A 63 -4.81 0.40 -10.72
CA TYR A 63 -5.23 -0.32 -9.52
C TYR A 63 -4.86 0.48 -8.27
N ALA A 64 -5.44 0.13 -7.14
CA ALA A 64 -5.16 0.80 -5.88
C ALA A 64 -4.35 -0.11 -4.97
N ILE A 65 -3.29 0.43 -4.41
CA ILE A 65 -2.48 -0.25 -3.39
C ILE A 65 -2.80 0.32 -2.01
N PRO A 66 -2.90 -0.51 -0.95
CA PRO A 66 -3.06 -0.04 0.41
C PRO A 66 -1.88 0.85 0.83
N PHE A 67 -2.16 1.99 1.45
CA PHE A 67 -1.14 2.91 1.89
C PHE A 67 -1.59 3.63 3.17
N LYS A 68 -0.87 3.45 4.29
CA LYS A 68 -1.29 3.98 5.61
C LYS A 68 -2.75 3.59 5.93
N ALA A 69 -3.58 4.58 6.25
CA ALA A 69 -5.00 4.38 6.50
C ALA A 69 -5.88 4.48 5.23
N GLY A 70 -5.27 4.59 4.05
CA GLY A 70 -5.94 4.81 2.79
C GLY A 70 -5.41 3.94 1.66
N TYR A 71 -5.23 4.54 0.49
CA TYR A 71 -4.71 3.89 -0.71
C TYR A 71 -3.96 4.90 -1.58
N SER A 72 -3.18 4.37 -2.54
CA SER A 72 -2.64 5.14 -3.66
C SER A 72 -3.08 4.50 -4.97
N LEU A 73 -3.57 5.31 -5.92
CA LEU A 73 -3.81 4.86 -7.28
C LEU A 73 -2.49 4.79 -8.03
N VAL A 74 -2.22 3.65 -8.64
CA VAL A 74 -1.04 3.40 -9.45
C VAL A 74 -1.44 2.86 -10.81
N THR A 75 -0.60 3.11 -11.80
CA THR A 75 -0.77 2.55 -13.15
C THR A 75 0.21 1.41 -13.37
N SER A 76 -0.15 0.48 -14.24
CA SER A 76 0.81 -0.53 -14.67
C SER A 76 1.79 0.04 -15.70
N ILE A 77 2.98 -0.55 -15.79
CA ILE A 77 3.91 -0.20 -16.88
C ILE A 77 3.31 -0.50 -18.27
N ASP A 78 2.43 -1.50 -18.35
CA ASP A 78 1.78 -1.85 -19.62
C ASP A 78 0.76 -0.80 -20.05
N TYR A 79 0.10 -0.14 -19.09
CA TYR A 79 -0.71 1.05 -19.41
C TYR A 79 0.14 2.17 -19.98
N ALA A 80 1.27 2.49 -19.34
CA ALA A 80 2.17 3.53 -19.84
C ALA A 80 2.70 3.20 -21.24
N ARG A 81 3.00 1.94 -21.53
CA ARG A 81 3.38 1.46 -22.89
C ARG A 81 2.24 1.65 -23.89
N LYS A 82 0.98 1.31 -23.52
CA LYS A 82 -0.20 1.53 -24.40
C LYS A 82 -0.37 3.00 -24.74
N ILE A 83 -0.24 3.88 -23.75
CA ILE A 83 -0.28 5.32 -23.96
C ILE A 83 0.88 5.77 -24.85
N GLY A 84 2.10 5.36 -24.54
CA GLY A 84 3.27 5.69 -25.36
C GLY A 84 3.09 5.31 -26.84
N GLN A 85 2.56 4.12 -27.13
CA GLN A 85 2.28 3.69 -28.50
C GLN A 85 1.27 4.62 -29.19
N LYS A 86 0.19 5.04 -28.51
CA LYS A 86 -0.79 5.98 -29.06
C LYS A 86 -0.16 7.33 -29.34
N GLU A 87 0.77 7.76 -28.53
CA GLU A 87 1.46 9.05 -28.61
C GLU A 87 2.68 9.04 -29.53
N GLY A 88 2.87 7.97 -30.28
CA GLY A 88 3.93 7.89 -31.29
C GLY A 88 5.27 7.36 -30.79
N VAL A 89 5.30 6.67 -29.66
CA VAL A 89 6.49 5.89 -29.26
C VAL A 89 6.70 4.73 -30.23
N VAL A 90 7.86 4.72 -30.87
CA VAL A 90 8.23 3.74 -31.90
C VAL A 90 9.20 2.67 -31.41
N GLY A 91 9.75 2.86 -30.19
CA GLY A 91 10.65 1.86 -29.61
C GLY A 91 11.14 2.23 -28.21
N VAL A 92 11.56 1.20 -27.49
CA VAL A 92 12.21 1.28 -26.19
C VAL A 92 13.51 0.50 -26.26
N SER A 93 14.62 1.06 -25.79
CA SER A 93 15.91 0.37 -25.79
C SER A 93 15.93 -0.81 -24.82
N ALA A 94 16.87 -1.73 -25.01
CA ALA A 94 17.25 -2.64 -23.94
C ALA A 94 17.77 -1.85 -22.72
N PRO A 95 17.53 -2.33 -21.49
CA PRO A 95 18.08 -1.69 -20.30
C PRO A 95 19.60 -1.75 -20.30
N LYS A 96 20.24 -0.62 -19.98
CA LYS A 96 21.69 -0.54 -19.76
C LYS A 96 21.94 -0.44 -18.25
N TYR A 97 22.56 -1.48 -17.69
CA TYR A 97 22.89 -1.52 -16.28
C TYR A 97 24.34 -1.07 -16.02
N VAL A 98 24.54 -0.29 -14.96
CA VAL A 98 25.85 -0.09 -14.36
C VAL A 98 25.92 -0.95 -13.11
N GLU A 99 26.95 -1.79 -13.02
CA GLU A 99 27.17 -2.70 -11.92
C GLU A 99 28.53 -2.43 -11.28
N LYS A 100 28.60 -2.53 -9.95
CA LYS A 100 29.83 -2.45 -9.17
C LYS A 100 29.81 -3.55 -8.11
N ASP A 101 30.88 -4.32 -8.00
CA ASP A 101 31.01 -5.43 -7.04
C ASP A 101 29.80 -6.39 -7.11
N GLU A 102 29.41 -6.78 -8.35
CA GLU A 102 28.26 -7.64 -8.67
C GLU A 102 26.87 -7.07 -8.27
N LYS A 103 26.82 -5.79 -7.84
CA LYS A 103 25.59 -5.11 -7.46
C LYS A 103 25.17 -4.10 -8.51
N ILE A 104 23.88 -4.00 -8.75
CA ILE A 104 23.31 -2.98 -9.64
C ILE A 104 23.42 -1.62 -8.96
N VAL A 105 24.02 -0.65 -9.65
CA VAL A 105 24.12 0.75 -9.20
C VAL A 105 23.04 1.58 -9.87
N SER A 106 22.85 1.42 -11.18
CA SER A 106 21.86 2.19 -11.94
C SER A 106 21.38 1.45 -13.17
N CYS A 107 20.29 1.95 -13.73
CA CYS A 107 19.72 1.49 -14.99
C CYS A 107 19.35 2.68 -15.87
N GLU A 108 19.72 2.63 -17.14
CA GLU A 108 19.31 3.61 -18.16
C GLU A 108 18.43 2.93 -19.20
N ILE A 109 17.32 3.60 -19.55
CA ILE A 109 16.46 3.25 -20.68
C ILE A 109 16.18 4.48 -21.52
N THR A 110 16.15 4.27 -22.85
CA THR A 110 15.83 5.29 -23.85
C THR A 110 14.55 4.91 -24.59
N VAL A 111 13.60 5.84 -24.60
CA VAL A 111 12.37 5.76 -25.39
C VAL A 111 12.53 6.59 -26.66
N LYS A 112 12.13 6.04 -27.81
CA LYS A 112 12.14 6.72 -29.11
C LYS A 112 10.70 7.08 -29.49
N LYS A 113 10.45 8.35 -29.76
CA LYS A 113 9.14 8.86 -30.13
C LYS A 113 9.23 9.66 -31.43
N LEU A 114 8.25 9.44 -32.31
CA LEU A 114 8.11 10.25 -33.52
C LEU A 114 7.46 11.59 -33.16
N VAL A 115 8.21 12.68 -33.33
CA VAL A 115 7.76 14.06 -33.06
C VAL A 115 7.92 14.86 -34.33
N GLN A 116 6.84 15.34 -34.91
CA GLN A 116 6.84 16.14 -36.15
C GLN A 116 7.68 15.55 -37.30
N GLY A 117 7.61 14.21 -37.46
CA GLY A 117 8.35 13.49 -38.50
C GLY A 117 9.82 13.16 -38.18
N VAL A 118 10.32 13.55 -37.01
CA VAL A 118 11.67 13.27 -36.53
C VAL A 118 11.62 12.35 -35.31
N ILE A 119 12.53 11.39 -35.23
CA ILE A 119 12.66 10.52 -34.06
C ILE A 119 13.44 11.25 -32.98
N GLY A 120 12.75 11.60 -31.88
CA GLY A 120 13.34 12.09 -30.65
C GLY A 120 13.70 10.94 -29.71
N GLU A 121 14.77 11.09 -28.95
CA GLU A 121 15.21 10.13 -27.93
C GLU A 121 15.06 10.74 -26.54
N PHE A 122 14.41 9.99 -25.64
CA PHE A 122 14.10 10.40 -24.26
C PHE A 122 14.69 9.37 -23.31
N SER A 123 15.82 9.71 -22.68
CA SER A 123 16.52 8.81 -21.78
C SER A 123 16.22 9.11 -20.33
N ALA A 124 16.16 8.06 -19.51
CA ALA A 124 16.11 8.16 -18.06
C ALA A 124 17.14 7.22 -17.45
N LEU A 125 17.95 7.78 -16.56
CA LEU A 125 18.87 7.08 -15.67
C LEU A 125 18.25 7.09 -14.28
N VAL A 126 18.16 5.94 -13.64
CA VAL A 126 17.70 5.80 -12.26
C VAL A 126 18.71 5.01 -11.43
N TYR A 127 18.87 5.37 -10.17
CA TYR A 127 19.79 4.74 -9.24
C TYR A 127 19.04 3.72 -8.37
N PHE A 128 19.68 2.57 -8.15
CA PHE A 128 19.05 1.45 -7.47
C PHE A 128 18.73 1.74 -6.00
N ASP A 129 19.60 2.45 -5.31
CA ASP A 129 19.48 2.81 -3.89
C ASP A 129 18.34 3.81 -3.61
N GLU A 130 17.88 4.56 -4.63
CA GLU A 130 16.75 5.48 -4.51
C GLU A 130 15.41 4.74 -4.39
N TYR A 131 15.31 3.55 -4.99
CA TYR A 131 14.07 2.77 -5.10
C TYR A 131 14.08 1.49 -4.28
N TYR A 132 15.26 0.87 -4.15
CA TYR A 132 15.40 -0.37 -3.42
C TYR A 132 15.25 -0.16 -1.92
N LYS A 133 14.39 -0.99 -1.32
CA LYS A 133 14.44 -1.24 0.11
C LYS A 133 14.37 -2.74 0.36
N SER A 134 15.29 -3.22 1.16
CA SER A 134 15.21 -4.57 1.70
C SER A 134 13.99 -4.67 2.61
N ASN A 135 13.22 -5.74 2.46
CA ASN A 135 12.27 -6.11 3.50
C ASN A 135 12.97 -7.01 4.54
N LYS A 136 12.39 -7.13 5.73
CA LYS A 136 12.91 -7.93 6.85
C LYS A 136 13.23 -9.39 6.47
N TYR A 137 12.59 -9.91 5.42
CA TYR A 137 12.68 -11.31 4.99
C TYR A 137 13.50 -11.52 3.72
N GLY A 138 13.96 -10.46 3.05
CA GLY A 138 14.76 -10.53 1.82
C GLY A 138 14.08 -11.25 0.64
N ASN A 139 12.75 -11.29 0.61
CA ASN A 139 11.97 -12.00 -0.40
C ASN A 139 11.10 -11.11 -1.29
N SER A 140 11.33 -9.80 -1.28
CA SER A 140 10.63 -8.88 -2.16
C SER A 140 11.00 -9.12 -3.63
N LEU A 141 10.22 -8.58 -4.56
CA LEU A 141 10.60 -8.61 -5.99
C LEU A 141 11.88 -7.82 -6.26
N TRP A 142 12.19 -6.84 -5.43
CA TRP A 142 13.46 -6.10 -5.50
C TRP A 142 14.65 -6.97 -5.08
N ASP A 143 14.46 -7.91 -4.16
CA ASP A 143 15.51 -8.87 -3.76
C ASP A 143 15.69 -9.98 -4.80
N THR A 144 14.57 -10.50 -5.33
CA THR A 144 14.58 -11.68 -6.20
C THR A 144 14.74 -11.34 -7.70
N LYS A 145 14.30 -10.16 -8.14
CA LYS A 145 14.31 -9.69 -9.54
C LYS A 145 14.78 -8.22 -9.66
N PRO A 146 15.92 -7.84 -9.09
CA PRO A 146 16.34 -6.44 -9.00
C PRO A 146 16.49 -5.75 -10.35
N ARG A 147 17.04 -6.45 -11.36
CA ARG A 147 17.17 -5.91 -12.72
C ARG A 147 15.83 -5.57 -13.36
N THR A 148 14.84 -6.43 -13.18
CA THR A 148 13.50 -6.19 -13.72
C THR A 148 12.83 -4.99 -13.04
N MET A 149 12.97 -4.88 -11.73
CA MET A 149 12.33 -3.80 -10.97
C MET A 149 12.90 -2.43 -11.33
N ILE A 150 14.24 -2.28 -11.32
CA ILE A 150 14.86 -1.00 -11.68
C ILE A 150 14.64 -0.62 -13.16
N ALA A 151 14.58 -1.62 -14.06
CA ALA A 151 14.30 -1.36 -15.47
C ALA A 151 12.88 -0.83 -15.68
N LYS A 152 11.87 -1.35 -14.96
CA LYS A 152 10.50 -0.81 -15.03
C LYS A 152 10.46 0.66 -14.60
N VAL A 153 11.17 1.02 -13.54
CA VAL A 153 11.24 2.41 -13.07
C VAL A 153 11.92 3.30 -14.12
N ALA A 154 13.06 2.87 -14.66
CA ALA A 154 13.76 3.61 -15.71
C ALA A 154 12.90 3.80 -16.97
N GLU A 155 12.18 2.76 -17.40
CA GLU A 155 11.27 2.81 -18.53
C GLU A 155 10.11 3.79 -18.28
N MET A 156 9.49 3.73 -17.08
CA MET A 156 8.41 4.64 -16.72
C MET A 156 8.86 6.11 -16.73
N HIS A 157 10.05 6.39 -16.21
CA HIS A 157 10.63 7.73 -16.25
C HIS A 157 10.91 8.21 -17.68
N ALA A 158 11.41 7.33 -18.56
CA ALA A 158 11.65 7.64 -19.96
C ALA A 158 10.33 7.89 -20.72
N LEU A 159 9.30 7.06 -20.47
CA LEU A 159 7.97 7.23 -21.05
C LEU A 159 7.30 8.55 -20.60
N ARG A 160 7.43 8.94 -19.30
CA ARG A 160 6.94 10.25 -18.83
C ARG A 160 7.63 11.42 -19.50
N LYS A 161 8.94 11.33 -19.76
CA LYS A 161 9.67 12.36 -20.51
C LYS A 161 9.21 12.45 -21.97
N ALA A 162 8.88 11.31 -22.58
CA ALA A 162 8.41 11.25 -23.98
C ALA A 162 6.93 11.68 -24.12
N CYS A 163 6.07 11.42 -23.12
CA CYS A 163 4.63 11.67 -23.13
C CYS A 163 4.21 12.39 -21.84
N PRO A 164 4.67 13.65 -21.63
CA PRO A 164 4.48 14.34 -20.35
C PRO A 164 3.02 14.72 -20.07
N GLU A 165 2.21 15.01 -21.09
CA GLU A 165 0.82 15.39 -20.89
C GLU A 165 -0.04 14.22 -20.40
N GLU A 166 0.17 13.04 -20.97
CA GLU A 166 -0.63 11.84 -20.69
C GLU A 166 -0.13 11.07 -19.46
N LEU A 167 1.18 11.12 -19.18
CA LEU A 167 1.82 10.30 -18.16
C LEU A 167 2.36 11.08 -16.95
N GLN A 168 2.18 12.40 -16.86
CA GLN A 168 2.72 13.20 -15.76
C GLN A 168 2.24 12.75 -14.36
N LYS A 169 1.03 12.20 -14.27
CA LYS A 169 0.42 11.71 -13.04
C LYS A 169 0.39 10.18 -12.93
N ALA A 170 0.99 9.50 -13.91
CA ALA A 170 1.06 8.05 -13.91
C ALA A 170 2.30 7.60 -13.14
N TYR A 171 2.08 6.86 -12.05
CA TYR A 171 3.13 6.26 -11.22
C TYR A 171 2.89 4.76 -11.13
N ILE A 172 3.96 3.99 -11.21
CA ILE A 172 3.90 2.53 -11.06
C ILE A 172 4.15 2.14 -9.60
N GLU A 173 3.69 0.93 -9.23
CA GLU A 173 3.84 0.43 -7.85
C GLU A 173 5.30 0.43 -7.39
N GLU A 174 6.22 0.12 -8.28
CA GLU A 174 7.66 0.06 -8.00
C GLU A 174 8.26 1.40 -7.55
N GLU A 175 7.62 2.52 -7.86
CA GLU A 175 8.04 3.85 -7.39
C GLU A 175 7.56 4.13 -5.96
N TYR A 176 6.52 3.42 -5.46
CA TYR A 176 5.96 3.57 -4.12
C TYR A 176 6.51 2.55 -3.10
N VAL A 177 7.34 1.62 -3.51
CA VAL A 177 7.85 0.55 -2.62
C VAL A 177 8.47 1.10 -1.35
N ARG A 178 9.16 2.24 -1.44
CA ARG A 178 9.82 2.88 -0.29
C ARG A 178 8.85 3.27 0.83
N GLU A 179 7.69 3.84 0.49
CA GLU A 179 6.73 4.31 1.48
C GLU A 179 5.89 3.16 2.06
N ARG A 180 5.61 2.13 1.25
CA ARG A 180 4.83 0.96 1.67
C ARG A 180 5.57 0.13 2.72
N GLN A 181 6.86 -0.13 2.52
CA GLN A 181 7.67 -0.89 3.47
C GLN A 181 7.81 -0.19 4.82
N VAL A 182 7.99 1.13 4.85
CA VAL A 182 8.04 1.90 6.10
C VAL A 182 6.75 1.72 6.91
N VAL A 183 5.60 1.69 6.25
CA VAL A 183 4.29 1.53 6.93
C VAL A 183 4.08 0.10 7.44
N GLU A 184 4.55 -0.90 6.69
CA GLU A 184 4.49 -2.30 7.12
C GLU A 184 5.45 -2.55 8.28
N GLU A 185 6.68 -2.05 8.21
CA GLU A 185 7.67 -2.12 9.30
C GLU A 185 7.17 -1.40 10.57
N GLU A 186 6.58 -0.19 10.44
CA GLU A 186 5.98 0.52 11.57
C GLU A 186 4.78 -0.21 12.19
N LYS A 187 4.00 -0.94 11.39
CA LYS A 187 2.89 -1.76 11.90
C LYS A 187 3.40 -3.01 12.63
N GLU A 188 4.35 -3.73 12.02
CA GLU A 188 4.96 -4.90 12.64
C GLU A 188 5.67 -4.54 13.94
N GLU A 189 6.43 -3.44 13.96
CA GLU A 189 7.10 -2.94 15.17
C GLU A 189 6.08 -2.58 16.27
N LYS A 190 4.97 -1.93 15.90
CA LYS A 190 3.88 -1.64 16.84
C LYS A 190 3.20 -2.90 17.37
N GLU A 191 3.00 -3.92 16.54
CA GLU A 191 2.42 -5.19 16.96
C GLU A 191 3.39 -5.98 17.85
N GLU A 192 4.68 -6.05 17.53
CA GLU A 192 5.70 -6.68 18.38
C GLU A 192 5.80 -5.99 19.75
N ILE A 193 5.75 -4.64 19.77
CA ILE A 193 5.74 -3.88 21.02
C ILE A 193 4.47 -4.18 21.83
N LYS A 194 3.29 -4.29 21.19
CA LYS A 194 2.04 -4.67 21.86
C LYS A 194 2.09 -6.05 22.48
N GLU A 195 2.60 -7.03 21.76
CA GLU A 195 2.78 -8.40 22.28
C GLU A 195 3.74 -8.42 23.45
N GLY A 196 4.87 -7.73 23.37
CA GLY A 196 5.83 -7.60 24.47
C GLY A 196 5.21 -6.99 25.74
N TRP A 197 4.34 -6.01 25.64
CA TRP A 197 3.62 -5.46 26.80
C TRP A 197 2.53 -6.40 27.31
N LYS A 198 1.79 -7.09 26.45
CA LYS A 198 0.84 -8.14 26.86
C LYS A 198 1.52 -9.25 27.65
N GLU A 199 2.67 -9.72 27.21
CA GLU A 199 3.46 -10.71 27.95
C GLU A 199 3.89 -10.23 29.33
N LYS A 200 4.36 -8.97 29.44
CA LYS A 200 4.73 -8.36 30.74
C LYS A 200 3.54 -8.29 31.67
N MET A 201 2.37 -7.89 31.17
CA MET A 201 1.13 -7.81 31.95
C MET A 201 0.65 -9.19 32.40
N THR A 202 0.77 -10.22 31.54
CA THR A 202 0.39 -11.59 31.85
C THR A 202 1.26 -12.21 32.95
N LYS A 203 2.53 -11.82 33.05
CA LYS A 203 3.47 -12.29 34.07
C LYS A 203 3.25 -11.68 35.46
N CYS A 204 2.41 -10.64 35.58
CA CYS A 204 2.07 -10.02 36.87
C CYS A 204 1.26 -10.98 37.72
N LYS A 205 1.63 -11.10 38.98
CA LYS A 205 0.94 -11.94 39.98
C LYS A 205 0.05 -11.12 40.93
N THR A 206 0.25 -9.81 40.96
CA THR A 206 -0.51 -8.89 41.83
C THR A 206 -1.02 -7.68 41.04
N ILE A 207 -2.08 -7.05 41.56
CA ILE A 207 -2.63 -5.81 40.98
C ILE A 207 -1.60 -4.67 41.03
N GLU A 208 -0.73 -4.67 42.05
CA GLU A 208 0.32 -3.65 42.19
C GLU A 208 1.39 -3.78 41.11
N GLU A 209 1.82 -5.01 40.78
CA GLU A 209 2.73 -5.28 39.67
C GLU A 209 2.13 -4.87 38.33
N LEU A 210 0.85 -5.21 38.09
CA LEU A 210 0.11 -4.79 36.90
C LEU A 210 0.04 -3.26 36.81
N GLY A 211 -0.15 -2.57 37.93
CA GLY A 211 -0.14 -1.11 38.00
C GLY A 211 1.20 -0.49 37.60
N LYS A 212 2.32 -1.08 38.02
CA LYS A 212 3.67 -0.66 37.62
C LYS A 212 3.90 -0.84 36.14
N VAL A 213 3.64 -2.04 35.61
CA VAL A 213 3.76 -2.34 34.16
C VAL A 213 2.91 -1.37 33.35
N TRP A 214 1.69 -1.08 33.80
CA TRP A 214 0.83 -0.09 33.15
C TRP A 214 1.42 1.33 33.22
N SER A 215 2.01 1.73 34.34
CA SER A 215 2.64 3.04 34.49
C SER A 215 3.79 3.26 33.52
N ASP A 216 4.59 2.22 33.27
CA ASP A 216 5.77 2.25 32.40
C ASP A 216 5.42 2.17 30.90
N MET A 217 4.18 1.79 30.57
CA MET A 217 3.71 1.66 29.18
C MET A 217 3.58 3.03 28.51
N PRO A 218 3.98 3.15 27.21
CA PRO A 218 3.79 4.38 26.43
C PRO A 218 2.34 4.84 26.36
N GLY A 219 2.10 6.15 26.42
CA GLY A 219 0.75 6.74 26.43
C GLY A 219 -0.07 6.41 25.17
N SER A 220 0.58 6.27 24.02
CA SER A 220 -0.05 5.86 22.76
C SER A 220 -0.70 4.48 22.87
N MET A 221 -0.09 3.56 23.61
CA MET A 221 -0.62 2.20 23.80
C MET A 221 -1.70 2.14 24.88
N LYS A 222 -1.60 2.96 25.93
CA LYS A 222 -2.63 3.06 26.97
C LYS A 222 -3.99 3.46 26.44
N ASN A 223 -4.01 4.22 25.32
CA ASN A 223 -5.24 4.70 24.69
C ASN A 223 -5.91 3.69 23.77
N GLU A 224 -5.25 2.55 23.49
CA GLU A 224 -5.84 1.51 22.66
C GLU A 224 -6.88 0.70 23.44
N LYS A 225 -8.10 0.63 22.89
CA LYS A 225 -9.24 -0.06 23.51
C LYS A 225 -8.93 -1.52 23.86
N VAL A 226 -8.27 -2.23 22.96
CA VAL A 226 -7.88 -3.65 23.15
C VAL A 226 -6.92 -3.82 24.35
N VAL A 227 -6.00 -2.88 24.55
CA VAL A 227 -5.02 -2.93 25.66
C VAL A 227 -5.71 -2.61 26.98
N GLN A 228 -6.68 -1.69 26.97
CA GLN A 228 -7.49 -1.34 28.14
C GLN A 228 -8.39 -2.51 28.57
N GLU A 229 -9.08 -3.12 27.63
CA GLU A 229 -9.93 -4.32 27.87
C GLU A 229 -9.10 -5.46 28.46
N TYR A 230 -7.92 -5.72 27.91
CA TYR A 230 -7.02 -6.75 28.42
C TYR A 230 -6.53 -6.48 29.85
N LYS A 231 -6.22 -5.23 30.18
CA LYS A 231 -5.86 -4.84 31.55
C LYS A 231 -7.00 -5.07 32.53
N GLU A 232 -8.23 -4.69 32.19
CA GLU A 232 -9.39 -4.88 33.07
C GLU A 232 -9.69 -6.39 33.27
N GLU A 233 -9.52 -7.21 32.24
CA GLU A 233 -9.64 -8.65 32.33
C GLU A 233 -8.60 -9.25 33.32
N LEU A 234 -7.35 -8.82 33.23
CA LEU A 234 -6.30 -9.24 34.16
C LEU A 234 -6.55 -8.77 35.60
N LYS A 235 -7.03 -7.54 35.80
CA LYS A 235 -7.43 -7.06 37.13
C LYS A 235 -8.50 -7.95 37.77
N THR A 236 -9.50 -8.33 36.99
CA THR A 236 -10.57 -9.22 37.46
C THR A 236 -10.04 -10.59 37.85
N LYS A 237 -9.06 -11.12 37.11
CA LYS A 237 -8.40 -12.40 37.42
C LYS A 237 -7.48 -12.34 38.64
N LEU A 238 -6.85 -11.18 38.89
CA LEU A 238 -5.91 -10.97 40.00
C LEU A 238 -6.60 -10.45 41.27
N ALA A 239 -7.88 -10.04 41.20
CA ALA A 239 -8.65 -9.64 42.36
C ALA A 239 -8.78 -10.84 43.32
N PRO A 240 -8.54 -10.66 44.63
CA PRO A 240 -8.76 -11.73 45.60
C PRO A 240 -10.23 -12.17 45.51
N LYS A 241 -10.47 -13.49 45.34
CA LYS A 241 -11.80 -14.04 45.50
C LYS A 241 -12.24 -13.73 46.91
N THR A 242 -13.24 -12.88 47.08
CA THR A 242 -13.93 -12.66 48.36
C THR A 242 -14.44 -14.04 48.78
N GLU A 243 -13.85 -14.59 49.84
CA GLU A 243 -14.41 -15.75 50.53
C GLU A 243 -15.80 -15.34 50.99
N GLU A 244 -16.82 -16.10 50.60
CA GLU A 244 -18.14 -16.04 51.20
C GLU A 244 -17.96 -16.27 52.70
N VAL A 245 -18.22 -15.23 53.47
CA VAL A 245 -18.38 -15.37 54.92
C VAL A 245 -19.68 -16.16 55.13
N ILE A 246 -19.46 -17.44 55.45
CA ILE A 246 -20.56 -18.29 55.95
C ILE A 246 -20.91 -17.70 57.33
N GLU A 247 -21.99 -16.97 57.43
CA GLU A 247 -22.63 -16.68 58.70
C GLU A 247 -23.12 -18.05 59.27
N ALA A 248 -22.36 -18.54 60.23
CA ALA A 248 -22.86 -19.58 61.12
C ALA A 248 -23.86 -18.93 62.05
N GLU A 249 -25.14 -19.24 61.83
CA GLU A 249 -26.18 -19.03 62.84
C GLU A 249 -25.79 -19.78 64.09
N ILE A 250 -25.68 -19.02 65.19
CA ILE A 250 -25.60 -19.56 66.54
C ILE A 250 -26.99 -19.42 67.11
N GLU A 251 -27.64 -20.58 67.44
CA GLU A 251 -28.69 -20.65 68.40
C GLU A 251 -28.28 -20.16 69.82
#